data_406a1f756f6f5303981b80a7ddb07f31
#
_entry.id   406a1f756f6f5303981b80a7ddb07f31
#
_cell.length_a   1.000
_cell.length_b   1.000
_cell.length_c   1.000
_cell.angle_alpha   90.00
_cell.angle_beta   90.00
_cell.angle_gamma   90.00
#
_symmetry.space_group_name_H-M   'P 1'
#
loop_
_entity.id
_entity.type
_entity.pdbx_description
1 polymer ?
#
loop_
_entity_poly.entity_id
_entity_poly.type
_entity_poly.pdbx_seq_one_letter_code
_entity_poly.pdbx_strand_id
1 'polypeptide(L)'
;MTLMSVLVRFSPPSLTAAQYDAILARLYKEGIQPAPGLELEVCYGSGDQMKVSVLFDSQEHLDAFGARLAPILEEVGMDAGEPEVLEVHNIIRRGGDG
;
A
#
# COMPACT_ATOMS: atom_id res chain seq x y z
N MET A 1 1.25 -20.15 16.12
CA MET A 1 0.27 -19.55 15.22
C MET A 1 0.98 -18.87 14.07
N THR A 2 0.54 -19.13 12.88
CA THR A 2 1.16 -18.56 11.70
C THR A 2 0.42 -17.30 11.30
N LEU A 3 1.15 -16.20 11.13
CA LEU A 3 0.55 -14.98 10.62
C LEU A 3 0.39 -15.12 9.10
N MET A 4 -0.74 -14.68 8.60
CA MET A 4 -1.02 -14.74 7.17
C MET A 4 -0.72 -13.39 6.54
N SER A 5 0.12 -13.40 5.51
CA SER A 5 0.35 -12.20 4.74
C SER A 5 -0.93 -11.81 4.00
N VAL A 6 -1.11 -10.53 3.80
CA VAL A 6 -2.26 -10.00 3.05
C VAL A 6 -1.77 -9.07 1.95
N LEU A 7 -2.48 -9.11 0.83
CA LEU A 7 -2.22 -8.23 -0.30
C LEU A 7 -3.38 -7.25 -0.40
N VAL A 8 -3.05 -5.96 -0.52
CA VAL A 8 -4.06 -4.92 -0.68
C VAL A 8 -3.89 -4.32 -2.06
N ARG A 9 -4.98 -4.23 -2.80
CA ARG A 9 -4.99 -3.60 -4.12
C ARG A 9 -5.81 -2.33 -4.06
N PHE A 10 -5.17 -1.21 -4.38
CA PHE A 10 -5.85 0.07 -4.50
C PHE A 10 -6.01 0.42 -5.97
N SER A 11 -7.24 0.71 -6.38
CA SER A 11 -7.55 1.11 -7.76
C SER A 11 -8.28 2.45 -7.71
N PRO A 12 -7.58 3.54 -7.44
CA PRO A 12 -8.22 4.86 -7.35
C PRO A 12 -8.86 5.23 -8.69
N PRO A 13 -9.97 5.99 -8.67
CA PRO A 13 -10.60 6.41 -9.92
C PRO A 13 -9.67 7.30 -10.76
N SER A 14 -8.77 8.04 -10.12
CA SER A 14 -7.81 8.86 -10.83
C SER A 14 -6.57 9.06 -9.97
N LEU A 15 -5.44 8.57 -10.44
CA LEU A 15 -4.16 8.73 -9.74
C LEU A 15 -3.07 8.82 -10.79
N THR A 16 -2.24 9.86 -10.70
CA THR A 16 -1.05 9.97 -11.56
C THR A 16 0.20 9.58 -10.77
N ALA A 17 1.27 9.28 -11.49
CA ALA A 17 2.56 8.98 -10.84
C ALA A 17 3.02 10.17 -9.98
N ALA A 18 2.83 11.39 -10.46
CA ALA A 18 3.22 12.57 -9.69
C ALA A 18 2.44 12.70 -8.39
N GLN A 19 1.14 12.41 -8.42
CA GLN A 19 0.32 12.42 -7.21
C GLN A 19 0.78 11.34 -6.23
N TYR A 20 1.06 10.14 -6.75
CA TYR A 20 1.57 9.06 -5.92
C TYR A 20 2.89 9.46 -5.25
N ASP A 21 3.81 10.02 -6.02
CA ASP A 21 5.12 10.42 -5.50
C ASP A 21 4.98 11.48 -4.41
N ALA A 22 4.06 12.44 -4.59
CA ALA A 22 3.83 13.48 -3.59
C ALA A 22 3.27 12.91 -2.29
N ILE A 23 2.31 11.99 -2.40
CA ILE A 23 1.74 11.32 -1.23
C ILE A 23 2.81 10.50 -0.52
N LEU A 24 3.60 9.75 -1.28
CA LEU A 24 4.66 8.92 -0.72
C LEU A 24 5.68 9.76 0.04
N ALA A 25 6.08 10.91 -0.54
CA ALA A 25 7.00 11.82 0.12
C ALA A 25 6.44 12.31 1.45
N ARG A 26 5.14 12.59 1.49
CA ARG A 26 4.47 13.02 2.71
C ARG A 26 4.48 11.91 3.77
N LEU A 27 4.25 10.67 3.35
CA LEU A 27 4.26 9.53 4.27
C LEU A 27 5.65 9.31 4.87
N TYR A 28 6.71 9.46 4.08
CA TYR A 28 8.07 9.36 4.61
C TYR A 28 8.37 10.50 5.57
N LYS A 29 7.96 11.70 5.22
CA LYS A 29 8.20 12.87 6.07
C LYS A 29 7.55 12.72 7.45
N GLU A 30 6.38 12.10 7.50
CA GLU A 30 5.65 11.93 8.75
C GLU A 30 5.96 10.61 9.45
N GLY A 31 6.90 9.85 8.94
CA GLY A 31 7.31 8.60 9.57
C GLY A 31 6.29 7.48 9.43
N ILE A 32 5.38 7.59 8.47
CA ILE A 32 4.39 6.54 8.22
C ILE A 32 4.97 5.44 7.35
N GLN A 33 5.87 5.82 6.44
CA GLN A 33 6.61 4.87 5.63
C GLN A 33 8.09 4.92 6.02
N PRO A 34 8.83 3.82 5.99
CA PRO A 34 8.32 2.48 5.74
C PRO A 34 7.47 1.98 6.90
N ALA A 35 6.31 1.43 6.57
CA ALA A 35 5.36 1.00 7.58
C ALA A 35 5.77 -0.32 8.21
N PRO A 36 5.52 -0.51 9.52
CA PRO A 36 5.76 -1.82 10.13
C PRO A 36 4.97 -2.90 9.40
N GLY A 37 5.64 -4.00 9.11
CA GLY A 37 5.01 -5.13 8.44
C GLY A 37 4.92 -5.03 6.93
N LEU A 38 5.29 -3.88 6.35
CA LEU A 38 5.30 -3.72 4.90
C LEU A 38 6.42 -4.56 4.30
N GLU A 39 6.08 -5.46 3.40
CA GLU A 39 7.06 -6.30 2.73
C GLU A 39 7.36 -5.81 1.31
N LEU A 40 6.35 -5.27 0.63
CA LEU A 40 6.49 -4.85 -0.75
C LEU A 40 5.38 -3.88 -1.11
N GLU A 41 5.72 -2.86 -1.88
CA GLU A 41 4.72 -1.95 -2.44
C GLU A 41 5.07 -1.70 -3.90
N VAL A 42 4.08 -1.78 -4.78
CA VAL A 42 4.27 -1.57 -6.21
C VAL A 42 3.22 -0.59 -6.70
N CYS A 43 3.67 0.48 -7.35
CA CYS A 43 2.79 1.42 -8.04
C CYS A 43 2.98 1.17 -9.54
N TYR A 44 1.89 0.98 -10.26
CA TYR A 44 1.94 0.57 -11.66
C TYR A 44 0.75 1.11 -12.44
N GLY A 45 0.88 1.13 -13.74
CA GLY A 45 -0.16 1.64 -14.63
C GLY A 45 0.37 2.75 -15.51
N SER A 46 -0.53 3.60 -15.99
CA SER A 46 -0.13 4.71 -16.88
C SER A 46 -1.12 5.86 -16.77
N GLY A 47 -0.64 7.07 -17.11
CA GLY A 47 -1.48 8.27 -17.12
C GLY A 47 -2.07 8.55 -15.75
N ASP A 48 -3.38 8.73 -15.71
CA ASP A 48 -4.10 8.95 -14.47
C ASP A 48 -4.75 7.67 -13.92
N GLN A 49 -4.36 6.53 -14.44
CA GLN A 49 -4.89 5.22 -14.05
C GLN A 49 -3.84 4.39 -13.31
N MET A 50 -3.05 5.03 -12.46
CA MET A 50 -2.08 4.30 -11.64
C MET A 50 -2.80 3.52 -10.57
N LYS A 51 -2.23 2.37 -10.22
CA LYS A 51 -2.74 1.49 -9.17
C LYS A 51 -1.62 1.15 -8.22
N VAL A 52 -1.97 0.70 -7.03
CA VAL A 52 -0.98 0.37 -6.02
C VAL A 52 -1.33 -0.99 -5.41
N SER A 53 -0.35 -1.87 -5.34
CA SER A 53 -0.49 -3.14 -4.62
C SER A 53 0.53 -3.18 -3.50
N VAL A 54 0.08 -3.55 -2.31
CA VAL A 54 0.90 -3.51 -1.10
C VAL A 54 0.80 -4.85 -0.41
N LEU A 55 1.96 -5.42 -0.04
CA LEU A 55 2.02 -6.69 0.66
C LEU A 55 2.42 -6.43 2.11
N PHE A 56 1.57 -6.87 3.05
CA PHE A 56 1.85 -6.77 4.48
C PHE A 56 1.99 -8.16 5.09
N ASP A 57 2.76 -8.26 6.14
CA ASP A 57 2.98 -9.53 6.84
C ASP A 57 1.77 -9.97 7.65
N SER A 58 0.82 -9.07 7.93
CA SER A 58 -0.38 -9.40 8.70
C SER A 58 -1.47 -8.37 8.47
N GLN A 59 -2.71 -8.79 8.73
CA GLN A 59 -3.86 -7.90 8.68
C GLN A 59 -3.73 -6.79 9.74
N GLU A 60 -3.17 -7.11 10.89
CA GLU A 60 -2.99 -6.15 11.96
C GLU A 60 -2.11 -4.98 11.54
N HIS A 61 -0.97 -5.28 10.89
CA HIS A 61 -0.10 -4.23 10.39
C HIS A 61 -0.74 -3.42 9.27
N LEU A 62 -1.51 -4.08 8.41
CA LEU A 62 -2.26 -3.38 7.38
C LEU A 62 -3.26 -2.40 7.98
N ASP A 63 -4.00 -2.83 9.00
CA ASP A 63 -4.99 -1.99 9.64
C ASP A 63 -4.34 -0.77 10.30
N ALA A 64 -3.18 -0.98 10.94
CA ALA A 64 -2.44 0.12 11.57
C ALA A 64 -1.96 1.13 10.52
N PHE A 65 -1.46 0.64 9.39
CA PHE A 65 -1.04 1.51 8.30
C PHE A 65 -2.23 2.30 7.74
N GLY A 66 -3.35 1.63 7.50
CA GLY A 66 -4.55 2.27 6.97
C GLY A 66 -5.06 3.38 7.86
N ALA A 67 -4.99 3.19 9.17
CA ALA A 67 -5.42 4.19 10.13
C ALA A 67 -4.58 5.47 10.06
N ARG A 68 -3.30 5.34 9.69
CA ARG A 68 -2.41 6.49 9.54
C ARG A 68 -2.48 7.09 8.13
N LEU A 69 -2.77 6.28 7.13
CA LEU A 69 -2.86 6.71 5.75
C LEU A 69 -4.13 7.52 5.48
N ALA A 70 -5.26 7.09 6.02
CA ALA A 70 -6.55 7.69 5.72
C ALA A 70 -6.61 9.20 5.95
N PRO A 71 -6.12 9.74 7.09
CA PRO A 71 -6.13 11.20 7.30
C PRO A 71 -5.29 11.96 6.25
N ILE A 72 -4.19 11.37 5.80
CA ILE A 72 -3.34 12.00 4.79
C ILE A 72 -4.07 12.08 3.45
N LEU A 73 -4.72 10.99 3.04
CA LEU A 73 -5.47 10.97 1.79
C LEU A 73 -6.62 11.97 1.84
N GLU A 74 -7.32 12.06 2.97
CA GLU A 74 -8.39 13.01 3.14
C GLU A 74 -7.88 14.43 3.03
N GLU A 75 -6.77 14.73 3.68
CA GLU A 75 -6.17 16.06 3.68
C GLU A 75 -5.75 16.51 2.28
N VAL A 76 -5.20 15.61 1.48
CA VAL A 76 -4.79 15.94 0.11
C VAL A 76 -5.92 15.78 -0.90
N GLY A 77 -7.10 15.37 -0.45
CA GLY A 77 -8.26 15.23 -1.33
C GLY A 77 -8.18 14.07 -2.30
N MET A 78 -7.48 13.01 -1.92
CA MET A 78 -7.30 11.85 -2.78
C MET A 78 -8.31 10.77 -2.43
N ASP A 79 -9.05 10.30 -3.44
CA ASP A 79 -9.94 9.17 -3.28
C ASP A 79 -9.17 7.90 -3.66
N ALA A 80 -8.91 7.06 -2.68
CA ALA A 80 -8.17 5.82 -2.92
C ALA A 80 -9.04 4.72 -3.53
N GLY A 81 -10.34 4.94 -3.59
CA GLY A 81 -11.29 3.91 -3.98
C GLY A 81 -11.48 2.89 -2.86
N GLU A 82 -12.17 1.81 -3.18
CA GLU A 82 -12.35 0.74 -2.21
C GLU A 82 -11.17 -0.22 -2.28
N PRO A 83 -10.40 -0.38 -1.20
CA PRO A 83 -9.28 -1.30 -1.24
C PRO A 83 -9.79 -2.75 -1.27
N GLU A 84 -9.12 -3.56 -2.06
CA GLU A 84 -9.41 -4.99 -2.10
C GLU A 84 -8.34 -5.71 -1.27
N VAL A 85 -8.76 -6.41 -0.22
CA VAL A 85 -7.85 -7.09 0.69
C VAL A 85 -7.97 -8.59 0.48
N LEU A 86 -6.86 -9.23 0.19
CA LEU A 86 -6.81 -10.65 -0.18
C LEU A 86 -5.79 -11.38 0.68
N GLU A 87 -6.16 -12.58 1.14
CA GLU A 87 -5.20 -13.43 1.84
C GLU A 87 -4.20 -13.99 0.83
N VAL A 88 -2.93 -13.99 1.20
CA VAL A 88 -1.88 -14.48 0.33
C VAL A 88 -1.73 -15.98 0.50
N HIS A 89 -1.77 -16.69 -0.62
CA HIS A 89 -1.58 -18.15 -0.62
C HIS A 89 -0.10 -18.51 -0.72
N ASN A 90 0.66 -17.79 -1.55
CA ASN A 90 2.06 -18.12 -1.77
C ASN A 90 2.83 -16.90 -2.25
N ILE A 91 4.09 -16.80 -1.83
CA ILE A 91 5.01 -15.75 -2.26
C ILE A 91 6.30 -16.44 -2.68
N ILE A 92 6.76 -16.12 -3.87
CA ILE A 92 8.06 -16.62 -4.35
C ILE A 92 8.97 -15.40 -4.47
N ARG A 93 10.11 -15.46 -3.78
CA ARG A 93 11.07 -14.36 -3.79
C ARG A 93 12.36 -14.81 -4.46
N ARG A 94 12.81 -13.99 -5.40
CA ARG A 94 14.05 -14.26 -6.10
C ARG A 94 15.23 -14.10 -5.13
N GLY A 95 16.20 -14.99 -5.25
CA GLY A 95 17.39 -14.95 -4.43
C GLY A 95 17.10 -15.21 -3.00
N GLY A 96 15.98 -15.73 -2.76
CA GLY A 96 15.54 -15.82 -1.45
C GLY A 96 16.26 -16.80 -0.67
N ASP A 97 16.53 -16.45 0.36
CA ASP A 97 16.97 -17.14 1.35
C ASP A 97 15.87 -17.92 1.87
N GLY A 98 15.10 -18.26 1.12
CA GLY A 98 14.04 -19.12 1.40
C GLY A 98 13.12 -18.67 2.46
#